data_76007acf17c5418a4dcda030f99db66b
#
_entry.id   76007acf17c5418a4dcda030f99db66b
#
_cell.length_a   1.000
_cell.length_b   1.000
_cell.length_c   1.000
_cell.angle_alpha   90.00
_cell.angle_beta   90.00
_cell.angle_gamma   90.00
#
_symmetry.space_group_name_H-M   'P 1'
#
loop_
_entity.id
_entity.type
_entity.pdbx_description
1 polymer ?
#
loop_
_entity_poly.entity_id
_entity_poly.type
_entity_poly.pdbx_seq_one_letter_code
_entity_poly.pdbx_strand_id
1 'polypeptide(L)'
;TLFVIYRLKHEVSVEQQVTDMKLRFFTNISHELRTPLTLIEGPLEYILKRSDLSKDVREQLQVVERNTHRMLRLVNQILDFRKIQNHKMKLCIEQIDIVAFVHKIMENFESIAESNKIDFIFETEQPKLKLWVDADKVEKIVFNLLSNAFKYTQPGKTITVFIHENEDTVTVGVQDQGIGISENKK
;
A
#
# COMPACT_ATOMS: atom_id res chain seq x y z
N THR A 1 16.61 -29.05 -35.55
CA THR A 1 17.05 -28.54 -34.22
C THR A 1 17.37 -27.02 -34.27
N LEU A 2 18.19 -26.54 -35.26
CA LEU A 2 18.56 -25.11 -35.36
C LEU A 2 17.35 -24.19 -35.63
N PHE A 3 16.40 -24.60 -36.47
CA PHE A 3 15.18 -23.86 -36.78
C PHE A 3 14.25 -23.72 -35.56
N VAL A 4 14.14 -24.74 -34.73
CA VAL A 4 13.36 -24.71 -33.50
C VAL A 4 13.96 -23.74 -32.48
N ILE A 5 15.29 -23.74 -32.33
CA ILE A 5 15.99 -22.82 -31.43
C ILE A 5 15.84 -21.37 -31.91
N TYR A 6 15.92 -21.11 -33.22
CA TYR A 6 15.71 -19.77 -33.80
C TYR A 6 14.28 -19.29 -33.54
N ARG A 7 13.28 -20.15 -33.74
CA ARG A 7 11.85 -19.82 -33.52
C ARG A 7 11.57 -19.51 -32.04
N LEU A 8 12.08 -20.33 -31.12
CA LEU A 8 11.96 -20.10 -29.68
C LEU A 8 12.63 -18.79 -29.24
N LYS A 9 13.83 -18.49 -29.76
CA LYS A 9 14.50 -17.21 -29.49
C LYS A 9 13.68 -16.01 -30.01
N HIS A 10 13.06 -16.14 -31.17
CA HIS A 10 12.24 -15.09 -31.74
C HIS A 10 10.95 -14.87 -30.94
N GLU A 11 10.26 -15.95 -30.54
CA GLU A 11 9.06 -15.86 -29.69
C GLU A 11 9.37 -15.22 -28.34
N VAL A 12 10.45 -15.62 -27.67
CA VAL A 12 10.91 -14.99 -26.41
C VAL A 12 11.25 -13.53 -26.59
N SER A 13 11.90 -13.16 -27.71
CA SER A 13 12.24 -11.76 -28.00
C SER A 13 10.99 -10.89 -28.22
N VAL A 14 10.00 -11.40 -28.94
CA VAL A 14 8.72 -10.70 -29.17
C VAL A 14 7.94 -10.54 -27.87
N GLU A 15 7.88 -11.55 -27.03
CA GLU A 15 7.21 -11.50 -25.74
C GLU A 15 7.87 -10.49 -24.80
N GLN A 16 9.20 -10.45 -24.78
CA GLN A 16 9.97 -9.42 -24.04
C GLN A 16 9.68 -8.02 -24.54
N GLN A 17 9.68 -7.80 -25.87
CA GLN A 17 9.37 -6.50 -26.47
C GLN A 17 7.95 -6.02 -26.12
N VAL A 18 6.95 -6.90 -26.18
CA VAL A 18 5.57 -6.59 -25.81
C VAL A 18 5.47 -6.23 -24.33
N THR A 19 6.19 -6.96 -23.48
CA THR A 19 6.24 -6.71 -22.02
C THR A 19 6.89 -5.34 -21.75
N ASP A 20 8.00 -5.04 -22.38
CA ASP A 20 8.70 -3.74 -22.24
C ASP A 20 7.84 -2.58 -22.75
N MET A 21 7.12 -2.77 -23.85
CA MET A 21 6.22 -1.76 -24.40
C MET A 21 5.06 -1.47 -23.45
N LYS A 22 4.41 -2.51 -22.90
CA LYS A 22 3.38 -2.38 -21.86
C LYS A 22 3.90 -1.63 -20.65
N LEU A 23 5.11 -1.98 -20.18
CA LEU A 23 5.73 -1.34 -19.02
C LEU A 23 6.04 0.14 -19.26
N ARG A 24 6.55 0.51 -20.44
CA ARG A 24 6.78 1.94 -20.82
C ARG A 24 5.47 2.72 -20.87
N PHE A 25 4.44 2.14 -21.46
CA PHE A 25 3.10 2.74 -21.52
C PHE A 25 2.55 3.05 -20.12
N PHE A 26 2.56 2.08 -19.20
CA PHE A 26 2.10 2.30 -17.83
C PHE A 26 2.90 3.37 -17.07
N THR A 27 4.20 3.49 -17.36
CA THR A 27 5.02 4.55 -16.74
C THR A 27 4.64 5.94 -17.22
N ASN A 28 4.52 6.08 -18.53
CA ASN A 28 4.19 7.37 -19.10
C ASN A 28 2.81 7.83 -18.59
N ILE A 29 1.82 6.94 -18.64
CA ILE A 29 0.49 7.24 -18.10
C ILE A 29 0.56 7.58 -16.59
N SER A 30 1.36 6.85 -15.81
CA SER A 30 1.50 7.14 -14.38
C SER A 30 2.07 8.52 -14.11
N HIS A 31 3.05 8.97 -14.90
CA HIS A 31 3.59 10.33 -14.78
C HIS A 31 2.57 11.38 -15.24
N GLU A 32 1.87 11.12 -16.35
CA GLU A 32 0.85 12.01 -16.87
C GLU A 32 -0.38 12.14 -15.97
N LEU A 33 -0.71 11.08 -15.21
CA LEU A 33 -1.78 11.13 -14.22
C LEU A 33 -1.36 11.74 -12.88
N ARG A 34 -0.10 11.56 -12.45
CA ARG A 34 0.39 12.12 -11.19
C ARG A 34 0.33 13.65 -11.20
N THR A 35 0.79 14.27 -12.26
CA THR A 35 0.88 15.73 -12.36
C THR A 35 -0.47 16.43 -12.13
N PRO A 36 -1.56 16.12 -12.87
CA PRO A 36 -2.85 16.77 -12.62
C PRO A 36 -3.43 16.43 -11.24
N LEU A 37 -3.22 15.22 -10.72
CA LEU A 37 -3.69 14.84 -9.40
C LEU A 37 -3.00 15.65 -8.29
N THR A 38 -1.68 15.86 -8.39
CA THR A 38 -0.94 16.69 -7.43
C THR A 38 -1.36 18.16 -7.54
N LEU A 39 -1.67 18.64 -8.75
CA LEU A 39 -2.19 20.00 -8.96
C LEU A 39 -3.61 20.19 -8.40
N ILE A 40 -4.39 19.12 -8.23
CA ILE A 40 -5.70 19.15 -7.57
C ILE A 40 -5.52 19.12 -6.05
N GLU A 41 -4.60 18.35 -5.52
CA GLU A 41 -4.38 18.11 -4.09
C GLU A 41 -4.10 19.42 -3.34
N GLY A 42 -3.14 20.23 -3.80
CA GLY A 42 -2.75 21.46 -3.14
C GLY A 42 -3.88 22.49 -2.94
N PRO A 43 -4.61 22.90 -4.01
CA PRO A 43 -5.76 23.78 -3.88
C PRO A 43 -6.88 23.20 -3.01
N LEU A 44 -7.10 21.89 -3.08
CA LEU A 44 -8.12 21.21 -2.30
C LEU A 44 -7.82 21.25 -0.80
N GLU A 45 -6.60 20.91 -0.41
CA GLU A 45 -6.14 21.05 0.98
C GLU A 45 -6.26 22.50 1.50
N TYR A 46 -5.88 23.48 0.66
CA TYR A 46 -6.00 24.91 1.00
C TYR A 46 -7.46 25.30 1.27
N ILE A 47 -8.39 24.87 0.42
CA ILE A 47 -9.82 25.17 0.58
C ILE A 47 -10.37 24.48 1.82
N LEU A 48 -10.03 23.21 2.08
CA LEU A 48 -10.50 22.46 3.25
C LEU A 48 -10.03 23.03 4.60
N LYS A 49 -8.91 23.77 4.63
CA LYS A 49 -8.42 24.48 5.83
C LYS A 49 -9.22 25.74 6.16
N ARG A 50 -10.07 26.23 5.27
CA ARG A 50 -10.90 27.42 5.52
C ARG A 50 -12.03 27.08 6.50
N SER A 51 -12.30 28.02 7.42
CA SER A 51 -13.35 27.88 8.44
C SER A 51 -14.74 28.28 7.95
N ASP A 52 -14.83 29.03 6.84
CA ASP A 52 -16.04 29.63 6.28
C ASP A 52 -16.82 28.70 5.34
N LEU A 53 -16.40 27.44 5.17
CA LEU A 53 -17.09 26.47 4.34
C LEU A 53 -18.35 25.93 5.04
N SER A 54 -19.47 25.89 4.30
CA SER A 54 -20.65 25.17 4.78
C SER A 54 -20.35 23.68 4.95
N LYS A 55 -21.10 23.02 5.84
CA LYS A 55 -20.92 21.61 6.13
C LYS A 55 -21.03 20.73 4.88
N ASP A 56 -22.04 21.01 4.03
CA ASP A 56 -22.27 20.26 2.79
C ASP A 56 -21.09 20.39 1.82
N VAL A 57 -20.60 21.62 1.58
CA VAL A 57 -19.43 21.86 0.71
C VAL A 57 -18.19 21.15 1.25
N ARG A 58 -17.96 21.21 2.57
CA ARG A 58 -16.84 20.51 3.19
C ARG A 58 -16.91 19.00 2.98
N GLU A 59 -18.08 18.39 3.16
CA GLU A 59 -18.29 16.96 2.95
C GLU A 59 -18.01 16.56 1.48
N GLN A 60 -18.47 17.35 0.51
CA GLN A 60 -18.19 17.12 -0.91
C GLN A 60 -16.70 17.23 -1.24
N LEU A 61 -16.03 18.26 -0.74
CA LEU A 61 -14.58 18.44 -0.94
C LEU A 61 -13.77 17.31 -0.31
N GLN A 62 -14.16 16.79 0.86
CA GLN A 62 -13.54 15.62 1.47
C GLN A 62 -13.71 14.35 0.63
N VAL A 63 -14.83 14.21 -0.09
CA VAL A 63 -15.01 13.10 -1.05
C VAL A 63 -14.00 13.23 -2.20
N VAL A 64 -13.81 14.44 -2.73
CA VAL A 64 -12.82 14.70 -3.80
C VAL A 64 -11.42 14.41 -3.29
N GLU A 65 -11.05 14.89 -2.11
CA GLU A 65 -9.75 14.67 -1.46
C GLU A 65 -9.44 13.16 -1.33
N ARG A 66 -10.36 12.39 -0.75
CA ARG A 66 -10.20 10.93 -0.60
C ARG A 66 -9.98 10.23 -1.95
N ASN A 67 -10.71 10.63 -2.99
CA ASN A 67 -10.57 10.03 -4.32
C ASN A 67 -9.25 10.43 -5.00
N THR A 68 -8.80 11.69 -4.85
CA THR A 68 -7.51 12.16 -5.35
C THR A 68 -6.36 11.38 -4.69
N HIS A 69 -6.34 11.27 -3.37
CA HIS A 69 -5.36 10.46 -2.64
C HIS A 69 -5.40 8.96 -3.04
N ARG A 70 -6.60 8.42 -3.30
CA ARG A 70 -6.73 7.04 -3.78
C ARG A 70 -6.09 6.87 -5.16
N MET A 71 -6.33 7.80 -6.09
CA MET A 71 -5.75 7.76 -7.43
C MET A 71 -4.22 7.90 -7.38
N LEU A 72 -3.68 8.84 -6.58
CA LEU A 72 -2.24 8.99 -6.37
C LEU A 72 -1.59 7.70 -5.84
N ARG A 73 -2.23 7.03 -4.90
CA ARG A 73 -1.75 5.72 -4.40
C ARG A 73 -1.71 4.67 -5.51
N LEU A 74 -2.75 4.54 -6.34
CA LEU A 74 -2.78 3.59 -7.45
C LEU A 74 -1.67 3.87 -8.47
N VAL A 75 -1.47 5.14 -8.82
CA VAL A 75 -0.39 5.58 -9.72
C VAL A 75 0.98 5.20 -9.15
N ASN A 76 1.20 5.45 -7.86
CA ASN A 76 2.46 5.09 -7.19
C ASN A 76 2.68 3.57 -7.13
N GLN A 77 1.62 2.77 -6.89
CA GLN A 77 1.69 1.31 -6.92
C GLN A 77 2.12 0.78 -8.29
N ILE A 78 1.59 1.34 -9.39
CA ILE A 78 2.00 0.96 -10.75
C ILE A 78 3.49 1.26 -10.97
N LEU A 79 3.98 2.41 -10.51
CA LEU A 79 5.39 2.78 -10.63
C LEU A 79 6.30 1.90 -9.77
N ASP A 80 5.89 1.57 -8.56
CA ASP A 80 6.66 0.68 -7.68
C ASP A 80 6.71 -0.75 -8.26
N PHE A 81 5.59 -1.27 -8.76
CA PHE A 81 5.55 -2.55 -9.47
C PHE A 81 6.55 -2.60 -10.63
N ARG A 82 6.63 -1.52 -11.42
CA ARG A 82 7.60 -1.42 -12.49
C ARG A 82 9.07 -1.40 -12.02
N LYS A 83 9.36 -0.68 -10.92
CA LYS A 83 10.72 -0.69 -10.33
C LYS A 83 11.13 -2.08 -9.90
N ILE A 84 10.19 -2.86 -9.35
CA ILE A 84 10.41 -4.27 -8.97
C ILE A 84 10.72 -5.11 -10.21
N GLN A 85 9.88 -5.06 -11.25
CA GLN A 85 10.06 -5.85 -12.47
C GLN A 85 11.38 -5.57 -13.18
N ASN A 86 11.83 -4.31 -13.17
CA ASN A 86 13.09 -3.92 -13.79
C ASN A 86 14.31 -4.11 -12.88
N HIS A 87 14.17 -4.74 -11.72
CA HIS A 87 15.23 -4.88 -10.71
C HIS A 87 15.91 -3.54 -10.33
N LYS A 88 15.17 -2.43 -10.46
CA LYS A 88 15.64 -1.06 -10.17
C LYS A 88 15.20 -0.55 -8.80
N MET A 89 14.46 -1.36 -8.03
CA MET A 89 14.10 -1.00 -6.68
C MET A 89 15.32 -1.12 -5.79
N LYS A 90 15.79 0.02 -5.29
CA LYS A 90 16.86 0.08 -4.29
C LYS A 90 16.23 0.06 -2.91
N LEU A 91 16.83 -0.68 -2.00
CA LEU A 91 16.45 -0.67 -0.59
C LEU A 91 17.28 0.38 0.14
N CYS A 92 16.60 1.19 0.95
CA CYS A 92 17.20 2.15 1.87
C CYS A 92 17.10 1.57 3.28
N ILE A 93 18.12 0.78 3.67
CA ILE A 93 18.11 0.07 4.96
C ILE A 93 18.56 1.03 6.06
N GLU A 94 17.75 1.15 7.12
CA GLU A 94 18.04 1.91 8.32
C GLU A 94 17.64 1.13 9.58
N GLN A 95 18.21 1.48 10.73
CA GLN A 95 17.84 0.85 11.99
C GLN A 95 16.65 1.57 12.60
N ILE A 96 15.53 0.88 12.73
CA ILE A 96 14.32 1.41 13.36
C ILE A 96 13.86 0.52 14.51
N ASP A 97 13.06 1.08 15.42
CA ASP A 97 12.28 0.33 16.38
C ASP A 97 10.98 -0.10 15.71
N ILE A 98 10.90 -1.36 15.31
CA ILE A 98 9.76 -1.88 14.54
C ILE A 98 8.46 -1.85 15.34
N VAL A 99 8.50 -1.99 16.67
CA VAL A 99 7.32 -1.96 17.53
C VAL A 99 6.69 -0.57 17.52
N ALA A 100 7.50 0.45 17.82
CA ALA A 100 7.03 1.85 17.78
C ALA A 100 6.61 2.26 16.36
N PHE A 101 7.30 1.78 15.33
CA PHE A 101 7.02 2.09 13.95
C PHE A 101 5.67 1.53 13.48
N VAL A 102 5.40 0.25 13.77
CA VAL A 102 4.12 -0.40 13.44
C VAL A 102 2.97 0.24 14.21
N HIS A 103 3.17 0.53 15.50
CA HIS A 103 2.18 1.22 16.32
C HIS A 103 1.78 2.58 15.70
N LYS A 104 2.76 3.37 15.26
CA LYS A 104 2.52 4.65 14.58
C LYS A 104 1.71 4.49 13.29
N ILE A 105 1.91 3.41 12.54
CA ILE A 105 1.09 3.13 11.35
C ILE A 105 -0.36 2.79 11.76
N MET A 106 -0.54 2.06 12.86
CA MET A 106 -1.86 1.70 13.38
C MET A 106 -2.70 2.92 13.79
N GLU A 107 -2.08 3.98 14.34
CA GLU A 107 -2.76 5.23 14.71
C GLU A 107 -3.61 5.81 13.56
N ASN A 108 -3.19 5.61 12.30
CA ASN A 108 -3.95 6.07 11.13
C ASN A 108 -5.29 5.33 10.94
N PHE A 109 -5.48 4.21 11.62
CA PHE A 109 -6.68 3.36 11.49
C PHE A 109 -7.59 3.39 12.73
N GLU A 110 -7.18 4.03 13.83
CA GLU A 110 -7.95 4.08 15.09
C GLU A 110 -9.34 4.68 14.88
N SER A 111 -9.43 5.82 14.19
CA SER A 111 -10.73 6.46 13.91
C SER A 111 -11.66 5.58 13.06
N ILE A 112 -11.10 4.77 12.16
CA ILE A 112 -11.87 3.82 11.35
C ILE A 112 -12.30 2.63 12.21
N ALA A 113 -11.45 2.16 13.11
CA ALA A 113 -11.75 1.09 14.05
C ALA A 113 -12.92 1.48 14.96
N GLU A 114 -12.86 2.66 15.57
CA GLU A 114 -13.92 3.20 16.42
C GLU A 114 -15.24 3.36 15.66
N SER A 115 -15.22 3.99 14.48
CA SER A 115 -16.44 4.23 13.69
C SER A 115 -17.14 2.95 13.24
N ASN A 116 -16.36 1.90 12.95
CA ASN A 116 -16.86 0.59 12.56
C ASN A 116 -17.03 -0.37 13.73
N LYS A 117 -16.74 0.05 14.98
CA LYS A 117 -16.79 -0.81 16.17
C LYS A 117 -15.96 -2.08 16.01
N ILE A 118 -14.78 -1.95 15.41
CA ILE A 118 -13.81 -3.04 15.25
C ILE A 118 -12.90 -3.03 16.48
N ASP A 119 -12.72 -4.19 17.10
CA ASP A 119 -11.74 -4.39 18.15
C ASP A 119 -10.33 -4.48 17.52
N PHE A 120 -9.54 -3.42 17.69
CA PHE A 120 -8.24 -3.25 17.04
C PHE A 120 -7.12 -3.45 18.04
N ILE A 121 -6.44 -4.60 17.97
CA ILE A 121 -5.51 -5.08 18.99
C ILE A 121 -4.07 -5.06 18.43
N PHE A 122 -3.11 -4.66 19.27
CA PHE A 122 -1.68 -4.78 19.02
C PHE A 122 -1.05 -5.77 20.01
N GLU A 123 -0.45 -6.82 19.47
CA GLU A 123 0.21 -7.88 20.25
C GLU A 123 1.70 -7.90 19.97
N THR A 124 2.52 -7.79 21.02
CA THR A 124 3.96 -7.91 20.93
C THR A 124 4.54 -8.43 22.25
N GLU A 125 5.52 -9.30 22.15
CA GLU A 125 6.24 -9.83 23.31
C GLU A 125 7.29 -8.84 23.83
N GLN A 126 7.82 -8.01 22.93
CA GLN A 126 8.89 -7.06 23.23
C GLN A 126 8.34 -5.63 23.19
N PRO A 127 8.61 -4.79 24.21
CA PRO A 127 8.22 -3.39 24.20
C PRO A 127 9.02 -2.56 23.19
N LYS A 128 10.17 -3.08 22.74
CA LYS A 128 11.08 -2.43 21.79
C LYS A 128 11.92 -3.47 21.07
N LEU A 129 11.96 -3.37 19.73
CA LEU A 129 12.72 -4.29 18.89
C LEU A 129 13.39 -3.55 17.73
N LYS A 130 14.71 -3.47 17.73
CA LYS A 130 15.47 -2.78 16.69
C LYS A 130 15.79 -3.71 15.52
N LEU A 131 15.40 -3.32 14.33
CA LEU A 131 15.64 -4.04 13.07
C LEU A 131 16.28 -3.13 12.03
N TRP A 132 17.07 -3.73 11.14
CA TRP A 132 17.59 -3.08 9.95
C TRP A 132 16.65 -3.35 8.78
N VAL A 133 15.83 -2.37 8.41
CA VAL A 133 14.80 -2.51 7.37
C VAL A 133 14.68 -1.24 6.52
N ASP A 134 14.02 -1.34 5.39
CA ASP A 134 13.57 -0.18 4.63
C ASP A 134 12.21 0.27 5.17
N ALA A 135 12.20 1.37 5.94
CA ALA A 135 11.01 1.88 6.61
C ALA A 135 9.86 2.19 5.61
N ASP A 136 10.16 2.80 4.45
CA ASP A 136 9.15 3.10 3.42
C ASP A 136 8.48 1.82 2.88
N LYS A 137 9.24 0.74 2.72
CA LYS A 137 8.68 -0.53 2.24
C LYS A 137 7.86 -1.24 3.31
N VAL A 138 8.35 -1.24 4.56
CA VAL A 138 7.61 -1.81 5.69
C VAL A 138 6.30 -1.06 5.90
N GLU A 139 6.32 0.28 5.89
CA GLU A 139 5.10 1.10 5.99
C GLU A 139 4.08 0.73 4.91
N LYS A 140 4.50 0.65 3.65
CA LYS A 140 3.62 0.27 2.53
C LYS A 140 3.02 -1.11 2.71
N ILE A 141 3.80 -2.08 3.18
CA ILE A 141 3.34 -3.46 3.40
C ILE A 141 2.30 -3.47 4.52
N VAL A 142 2.62 -2.92 5.69
CA VAL A 142 1.72 -2.91 6.85
C VAL A 142 0.44 -2.13 6.55
N PHE A 143 0.55 -0.96 5.92
CA PHE A 143 -0.60 -0.16 5.52
C PHE A 143 -1.52 -0.91 4.55
N ASN A 144 -0.98 -1.64 3.58
CA ASN A 144 -1.76 -2.44 2.64
C ASN A 144 -2.48 -3.61 3.34
N LEU A 145 -1.79 -4.28 4.26
CA LEU A 145 -2.40 -5.37 5.06
C LEU A 145 -3.55 -4.83 5.91
N LEU A 146 -3.34 -3.73 6.65
CA LEU A 146 -4.36 -3.07 7.46
C LEU A 146 -5.53 -2.58 6.60
N SER A 147 -5.25 -1.91 5.49
CA SER A 147 -6.31 -1.43 4.58
C SER A 147 -7.18 -2.58 4.06
N ASN A 148 -6.59 -3.75 3.78
CA ASN A 148 -7.35 -4.94 3.39
C ASN A 148 -8.15 -5.51 4.58
N ALA A 149 -7.55 -5.64 5.76
CA ALA A 149 -8.23 -6.11 6.96
C ALA A 149 -9.47 -5.27 7.27
N PHE A 150 -9.33 -3.93 7.31
CA PHE A 150 -10.47 -3.04 7.55
C PHE A 150 -11.53 -3.07 6.45
N LYS A 151 -11.14 -3.32 5.21
CA LYS A 151 -12.06 -3.39 4.07
C LYS A 151 -12.94 -4.64 4.12
N TYR A 152 -12.41 -5.75 4.62
CA TYR A 152 -13.09 -7.05 4.55
C TYR A 152 -13.61 -7.55 5.91
N THR A 153 -13.30 -6.85 6.99
CA THR A 153 -13.80 -7.15 8.34
C THR A 153 -15.10 -6.41 8.60
N GLN A 154 -16.10 -7.14 9.06
CA GLN A 154 -17.40 -6.56 9.41
C GLN A 154 -17.36 -5.86 10.78
N PRO A 155 -18.24 -4.89 11.02
CA PRO A 155 -18.39 -4.25 12.33
C PRO A 155 -18.59 -5.26 13.48
N GLY A 156 -17.99 -4.97 14.64
CA GLY A 156 -18.05 -5.82 15.82
C GLY A 156 -17.11 -7.03 15.81
N LYS A 157 -16.19 -7.10 14.87
CA LYS A 157 -15.15 -8.12 14.76
C LYS A 157 -13.79 -7.56 15.18
N THR A 158 -12.78 -8.44 15.21
CA THR A 158 -11.43 -8.14 15.67
C THR A 158 -10.45 -8.10 14.51
N ILE A 159 -9.53 -7.15 14.57
CA ILE A 159 -8.30 -7.10 13.76
C ILE A 159 -7.12 -7.04 14.73
N THR A 160 -6.22 -7.99 14.63
CA THR A 160 -5.01 -8.06 15.47
C THR A 160 -3.77 -7.83 14.61
N VAL A 161 -2.95 -6.87 15.00
CA VAL A 161 -1.59 -6.69 14.49
C VAL A 161 -0.64 -7.32 15.48
N PHE A 162 0.26 -8.16 15.01
CA PHE A 162 1.20 -8.83 15.91
C PHE A 162 2.64 -8.75 15.43
N ILE A 163 3.59 -8.77 16.39
CA ILE A 163 5.01 -8.88 16.14
C ILE A 163 5.52 -10.05 16.98
N HIS A 164 6.01 -11.09 16.30
CA HIS A 164 6.63 -12.25 16.93
C HIS A 164 8.09 -12.34 16.53
N GLU A 165 8.94 -12.50 17.52
CA GLU A 165 10.38 -12.74 17.38
C GLU A 165 10.68 -14.22 17.59
N ASN A 166 11.35 -14.84 16.61
CA ASN A 166 11.94 -16.17 16.73
C ASN A 166 13.46 -16.03 16.70
N GLU A 167 14.19 -17.12 16.89
CA GLU A 167 15.67 -17.12 16.97
C GLU A 167 16.34 -16.33 15.83
N ASP A 168 15.86 -16.48 14.59
CA ASP A 168 16.49 -15.90 13.40
C ASP A 168 15.57 -14.94 12.61
N THR A 169 14.32 -14.80 13.02
CA THR A 169 13.31 -14.05 12.23
C THR A 169 12.38 -13.23 13.09
N VAL A 170 11.94 -12.10 12.54
CA VAL A 170 10.84 -11.31 13.09
C VAL A 170 9.68 -11.33 12.12
N THR A 171 8.52 -11.72 12.60
CA THR A 171 7.26 -11.73 11.83
C THR A 171 6.39 -10.58 12.26
N VAL A 172 6.05 -9.71 11.31
CA VAL A 172 5.00 -8.69 11.47
C VAL A 172 3.79 -9.16 10.70
N GLY A 173 2.64 -9.31 11.36
CA GLY A 173 1.43 -9.83 10.73
C GLY A 173 0.17 -9.06 11.10
N VAL A 174 -0.85 -9.21 10.26
CA VAL A 174 -2.20 -8.69 10.48
C VAL A 174 -3.16 -9.86 10.35
N GLN A 175 -3.89 -10.14 11.40
CA GLN A 175 -4.95 -11.16 11.44
C GLN A 175 -6.30 -10.47 11.47
N ASP A 176 -7.21 -10.85 10.60
CA ASP A 176 -8.57 -10.32 10.53
C ASP A 176 -9.61 -11.44 10.66
N GLN A 177 -10.80 -11.06 11.12
CA GLN A 177 -11.98 -11.92 11.18
C GLN A 177 -12.95 -11.62 10.02
N GLY A 178 -12.41 -11.27 8.85
CA GLY A 178 -13.18 -10.94 7.66
C GLY A 178 -13.77 -12.15 6.94
N ILE A 179 -14.24 -11.90 5.72
CA ILE A 179 -14.88 -12.93 4.87
C ILE A 179 -13.93 -14.03 4.38
N GLY A 180 -12.63 -13.85 4.61
CA GLY A 180 -11.58 -14.75 4.12
C GLY A 180 -11.38 -14.71 2.59
N ILE A 181 -10.45 -15.53 2.11
CA ILE A 181 -10.13 -15.69 0.68
C ILE A 181 -10.71 -17.03 0.22
N SER A 182 -11.59 -17.00 -0.78
CA SER A 182 -12.17 -18.22 -1.35
C SER A 182 -11.07 -19.10 -1.97
N GLU A 183 -11.22 -20.43 -1.87
CA GLU A 183 -10.22 -21.40 -2.37
C GLU A 183 -9.88 -21.20 -3.85
N ASN A 184 -10.83 -20.77 -4.67
CA ASN A 184 -10.61 -20.47 -6.09
C ASN A 184 -9.79 -19.21 -6.36
N LYS A 185 -9.39 -18.45 -5.31
CA LYS A 185 -8.59 -17.22 -5.40
C LYS A 185 -7.28 -17.28 -4.62
N LYS A 186 -6.99 -18.43 -4.02
CA LYS A 186 -5.69 -18.77 -3.44
C LYS A 186 -4.80 -19.31 -4.55
#